data_134a3830a2c0daec10808e292499c810
#
_entry.id   134a3830a2c0daec10808e292499c810
#
_cell.length_a   1.000
_cell.length_b   1.000
_cell.length_c   1.000
_cell.angle_alpha   90.00
_cell.angle_beta   90.00
_cell.angle_gamma   90.00
#
_symmetry.space_group_name_H-M   'P 1'
#
loop_
_entity.id
_entity.type
_entity.pdbx_description
1 polymer ?
#
loop_
_entity_poly.entity_id
_entity_poly.type
_entity_poly.pdbx_seq_one_letter_code
_entity_poly.pdbx_strand_id
1 'polypeptide(L)'
;VIEWSDTDLMVRDAVRQFIDKEIRPHLDELETGALSPYPIARKLFSQFGLDAMAAEAVKKMLDRERSGTDEKPDGSGGFGGGAQASMLAVLVSELARVSIGLLSTASVSIGLGAATIMSRGTLAQKERWLPDLMTLKKIAAWAITEPDSGSDAFGGMKTSVKRDGEDYILNGQKTFITNGPCADVLVVYAKLDEGDPSVDRRNRPVLIFVLDAGMPGLTQGKPFKKMGMMSSPTGELFFDNVRLTPDRLLGENQRQADGDGRDSARDNFAAERIGIAMMALGIINECHRLCVDYAKTRTLWGKNIGQFQLIQLKLAKMEIARMNVQNMVFHTIERQQAGKPLSLAEASAIKLYSSEAATDVAMEAVQLFGGNGYMAEYRVEQLARDAKSLMIYAGSNEVQVTHIAKGLLG
;
A
#
# COMPACT_ATOMS: atom_id res chain seq x y z
N VAL A 1 15.04 9.38 -16.13
CA VAL A 1 15.80 8.29 -15.53
C VAL A 1 15.71 7.08 -16.45
N ILE A 2 16.84 6.59 -16.92
CA ILE A 2 16.92 5.43 -17.81
C ILE A 2 17.58 4.22 -17.13
N GLU A 3 18.22 4.45 -15.99
CA GLU A 3 18.88 3.42 -15.18
C GLU A 3 18.96 3.86 -13.71
N TRP A 4 19.22 2.92 -12.82
CA TRP A 4 19.45 3.21 -11.42
C TRP A 4 20.80 3.93 -11.23
N SER A 5 20.83 4.97 -10.42
CA SER A 5 22.07 5.64 -10.04
C SER A 5 22.96 4.75 -9.16
N ASP A 6 24.24 5.08 -9.04
CA ASP A 6 25.16 4.38 -8.13
C ASP A 6 24.63 4.37 -6.68
N THR A 7 24.01 5.46 -6.23
CA THR A 7 23.38 5.55 -4.92
C THR A 7 22.19 4.58 -4.80
N ASP A 8 21.34 4.50 -5.82
CA ASP A 8 20.22 3.54 -5.85
C ASP A 8 20.72 2.10 -5.79
N LEU A 9 21.81 1.80 -6.50
CA LEU A 9 22.45 0.48 -6.49
C LEU A 9 23.05 0.13 -5.13
N MET A 10 23.66 1.10 -4.43
CA MET A 10 24.13 0.91 -3.04
C MET A 10 22.98 0.63 -2.08
N VAL A 11 21.88 1.40 -2.19
CA VAL A 11 20.67 1.15 -1.38
C VAL A 11 20.09 -0.22 -1.68
N ARG A 12 20.00 -0.59 -2.95
CA ARG A 12 19.56 -1.93 -3.37
C ARG A 12 20.35 -3.05 -2.70
N ASP A 13 21.67 -2.95 -2.74
CA ASP A 13 22.55 -3.99 -2.20
C ASP A 13 22.45 -4.08 -0.67
N ALA A 14 22.31 -2.95 0.02
CA ALA A 14 22.05 -2.91 1.45
C ALA A 14 20.68 -3.55 1.81
N VAL A 15 19.63 -3.25 1.04
CA VAL A 15 18.31 -3.85 1.24
C VAL A 15 18.34 -5.36 0.99
N ARG A 16 19.06 -5.83 -0.03
CA ARG A 16 19.25 -7.27 -0.29
C ARG A 16 19.94 -7.98 0.87
N GLN A 17 20.99 -7.38 1.42
CA GLN A 17 21.66 -7.93 2.61
C GLN A 17 20.71 -8.05 3.80
N PHE A 18 19.86 -7.02 4.03
CA PHE A 18 18.82 -7.08 5.05
C PHE A 18 17.83 -8.20 4.78
N ILE A 19 17.34 -8.33 3.55
CA ILE A 19 16.40 -9.36 3.13
C ILE A 19 16.99 -10.76 3.41
N ASP A 20 18.22 -10.99 2.98
CA ASP A 20 18.87 -12.30 3.11
C ASP A 20 19.12 -12.68 4.58
N LYS A 21 19.41 -11.69 5.43
CA LYS A 21 19.68 -11.92 6.85
C LYS A 21 18.43 -11.98 7.71
N GLU A 22 17.45 -11.11 7.48
CA GLU A 22 16.36 -10.85 8.42
C GLU A 22 14.98 -11.29 7.92
N ILE A 23 14.80 -11.50 6.62
CA ILE A 23 13.49 -11.87 6.06
C ILE A 23 13.50 -13.31 5.55
N ARG A 24 14.44 -13.68 4.67
CA ARG A 24 14.46 -15.02 4.05
C ARG A 24 14.46 -16.18 5.06
N PRO A 25 15.20 -16.11 6.17
CA PRO A 25 15.17 -17.19 7.16
C PRO A 25 13.80 -17.39 7.84
N HIS A 26 12.95 -16.37 7.81
CA HIS A 26 11.63 -16.34 8.47
C HIS A 26 10.45 -16.37 7.51
N LEU A 27 10.69 -16.62 6.20
CA LEU A 27 9.60 -16.58 5.21
C LEU A 27 8.49 -17.60 5.50
N ASP A 28 8.84 -18.81 5.90
CA ASP A 28 7.85 -19.84 6.21
C ASP A 28 6.99 -19.47 7.42
N GLU A 29 7.59 -18.87 8.45
CA GLU A 29 6.87 -18.38 9.63
C GLU A 29 5.96 -17.19 9.28
N LEU A 30 6.41 -16.30 8.39
CA LEU A 30 5.61 -15.18 7.87
C LEU A 30 4.44 -15.70 7.02
N GLU A 31 4.66 -16.69 6.15
CA GLU A 31 3.64 -17.26 5.27
C GLU A 31 2.60 -18.12 6.02
N THR A 32 2.95 -18.65 7.18
CA THR A 32 2.00 -19.37 8.05
C THR A 32 1.30 -18.46 9.05
N GLY A 33 1.75 -17.19 9.18
CA GLY A 33 1.25 -16.26 10.19
C GLY A 33 1.76 -16.56 11.61
N ALA A 34 2.75 -17.47 11.75
CA ALA A 34 3.38 -17.78 13.02
C ALA A 34 4.26 -16.64 13.54
N LEU A 35 4.82 -15.83 12.60
CA LEU A 35 5.61 -14.65 12.92
C LEU A 35 4.87 -13.37 12.52
N SER A 36 4.80 -12.43 13.45
CA SER A 36 4.27 -11.09 13.18
C SER A 36 5.22 -10.29 12.27
N PRO A 37 4.71 -9.56 11.26
CA PRO A 37 5.54 -8.76 10.35
C PRO A 37 6.15 -7.51 11.01
N TYR A 38 5.51 -6.98 12.05
CA TYR A 38 5.87 -5.67 12.61
C TYR A 38 7.26 -5.58 13.24
N PRO A 39 7.78 -6.59 13.95
CA PRO A 39 9.16 -6.56 14.45
C PRO A 39 10.19 -6.44 13.33
N ILE A 40 9.99 -7.14 12.21
CA ILE A 40 10.87 -7.07 11.04
C ILE A 40 10.77 -5.69 10.38
N ALA A 41 9.55 -5.14 10.22
CA ALA A 41 9.35 -3.80 9.68
C ALA A 41 10.04 -2.72 10.54
N ARG A 42 9.92 -2.81 11.87
CA ARG A 42 10.62 -1.89 12.79
C ARG A 42 12.13 -2.03 12.70
N LYS A 43 12.64 -3.25 12.58
CA LYS A 43 14.08 -3.50 12.42
C LYS A 43 14.61 -2.92 11.11
N LEU A 44 13.86 -3.04 10.02
CA LEU A 44 14.17 -2.38 8.74
C LEU A 44 14.27 -0.87 8.93
N PHE A 45 13.28 -0.25 9.54
CA PHE A 45 13.24 1.20 9.78
C PHE A 45 14.43 1.66 10.61
N SER A 46 14.73 0.99 11.70
CA SER A 46 15.85 1.32 12.58
C SER A 46 17.22 1.13 11.90
N GLN A 47 17.40 0.01 11.19
CA GLN A 47 18.67 -0.31 10.53
C GLN A 47 19.04 0.70 9.44
N PHE A 48 18.04 1.23 8.73
CA PHE A 48 18.24 2.24 7.68
C PHE A 48 18.05 3.67 8.19
N GLY A 49 17.87 3.88 9.50
CA GLY A 49 17.70 5.19 10.13
C GLY A 49 16.40 5.90 9.70
N LEU A 50 15.44 5.18 9.10
CA LEU A 50 14.18 5.75 8.62
C LEU A 50 13.31 6.25 9.78
N ASP A 51 13.35 5.59 10.92
CA ASP A 51 12.66 5.98 12.14
C ASP A 51 13.18 7.32 12.68
N ALA A 52 14.50 7.50 12.75
CA ALA A 52 15.12 8.76 13.19
C ALA A 52 14.84 9.91 12.21
N MET A 53 14.94 9.63 10.90
CA MET A 53 14.61 10.60 9.84
C MET A 53 13.14 11.02 9.90
N ALA A 54 12.23 10.06 10.08
CA ALA A 54 10.80 10.33 10.19
C ALA A 54 10.47 11.13 11.46
N ALA A 55 11.07 10.79 12.60
CA ALA A 55 10.90 11.54 13.85
C ALA A 55 11.33 13.00 13.71
N GLU A 56 12.50 13.25 13.10
CA GLU A 56 13.00 14.60 12.86
C GLU A 56 12.12 15.38 11.86
N ALA A 57 11.66 14.72 10.80
CA ALA A 57 10.76 15.32 9.81
C ALA A 57 9.43 15.75 10.44
N VAL A 58 8.83 14.87 11.26
CA VAL A 58 7.58 15.16 11.98
C VAL A 58 7.79 16.30 12.95
N LYS A 59 8.88 16.31 13.72
CA LYS A 59 9.20 17.39 14.66
C LYS A 59 9.30 18.73 13.94
N LYS A 60 10.08 18.81 12.87
CA LYS A 60 10.23 20.04 12.06
C LYS A 60 8.89 20.52 11.49
N MET A 61 8.07 19.61 11.00
CA MET A 61 6.73 19.93 10.48
C MET A 61 5.86 20.54 11.58
N LEU A 62 5.78 19.91 12.76
CA LEU A 62 4.99 20.40 13.88
C LEU A 62 5.48 21.74 14.40
N ASP A 63 6.79 21.94 14.51
CA ASP A 63 7.39 23.21 14.96
C ASP A 63 7.10 24.37 13.98
N ARG A 64 7.11 24.11 12.67
CA ARG A 64 6.70 25.10 11.65
C ARG A 64 5.22 25.45 11.77
N GLU A 65 4.36 24.44 11.89
CA GLU A 65 2.91 24.65 12.00
C GLU A 65 2.57 25.45 13.27
N ARG A 66 3.26 25.19 14.40
CA ARG A 66 3.13 26.00 15.65
C ARG A 66 3.55 27.44 15.47
N SER A 67 4.63 27.69 14.72
CA SER A 67 5.15 29.03 14.51
C SER A 67 4.38 29.85 13.48
N GLY A 68 3.41 29.26 12.77
CA GLY A 68 2.62 29.94 11.75
C GLY A 68 3.44 30.40 10.53
N THR A 69 4.62 29.82 10.33
CA THR A 69 5.47 30.12 9.17
C THR A 69 4.93 29.36 7.96
N ASP A 70 4.21 30.06 7.08
CA ASP A 70 3.66 29.59 5.79
C ASP A 70 4.76 29.35 4.70
N GLU A 71 5.98 29.04 5.06
CA GLU A 71 6.94 28.57 4.09
C GLU A 71 6.49 27.19 3.61
N LYS A 72 5.93 27.15 2.37
CA LYS A 72 5.72 25.89 1.67
C LYS A 72 7.01 25.07 1.81
N PRO A 73 6.92 23.80 2.19
CA PRO A 73 8.11 22.96 2.24
C PRO A 73 8.79 23.08 0.88
N ASP A 74 10.06 23.54 0.91
CA ASP A 74 10.96 23.32 -0.21
C ASP A 74 10.83 21.85 -0.55
N GLY A 75 10.52 21.48 -1.81
CA GLY A 75 10.06 20.15 -2.24
C GLY A 75 10.94 18.95 -1.81
N SER A 76 11.85 19.17 -0.85
CA SER A 76 12.75 18.22 -0.20
C SER A 76 12.22 17.63 1.12
N GLY A 77 11.06 18.04 1.65
CA GLY A 77 10.64 17.76 3.03
C GLY A 77 9.61 16.64 3.25
N GLY A 78 9.18 15.93 2.22
CA GLY A 78 8.34 14.72 2.34
C GLY A 78 9.05 13.51 1.72
N PHE A 79 8.58 12.31 1.95
CA PHE A 79 9.05 11.06 1.29
C PHE A 79 8.98 11.09 -0.26
N GLY A 80 9.15 12.24 -0.92
CA GLY A 80 8.92 12.47 -2.34
C GLY A 80 9.91 13.40 -3.05
N GLY A 81 11.01 13.83 -2.42
CA GLY A 81 12.06 14.54 -3.14
C GLY A 81 12.78 13.63 -4.15
N GLY A 82 13.28 14.19 -5.27
CA GLY A 82 13.71 13.44 -6.45
C GLY A 82 14.62 12.24 -6.22
N ALA A 83 15.70 12.39 -5.44
CA ALA A 83 16.58 11.27 -5.06
C ALA A 83 15.88 10.28 -4.09
N GLN A 84 14.94 10.75 -3.28
CA GLN A 84 14.16 9.91 -2.37
C GLN A 84 13.14 9.04 -3.12
N ALA A 85 12.59 9.50 -4.24
CA ALA A 85 11.64 8.74 -5.03
C ALA A 85 12.27 7.50 -5.67
N SER A 86 13.51 7.59 -6.17
CA SER A 86 14.23 6.45 -6.73
C SER A 86 14.64 5.46 -5.64
N MET A 87 15.15 5.92 -4.49
CA MET A 87 15.48 5.07 -3.36
C MET A 87 14.23 4.33 -2.82
N LEU A 88 13.09 5.01 -2.74
CA LEU A 88 11.83 4.39 -2.35
C LEU A 88 11.41 3.30 -3.35
N ALA A 89 11.54 3.58 -4.65
CA ALA A 89 11.21 2.59 -5.68
C ALA A 89 12.13 1.35 -5.59
N VAL A 90 13.42 1.54 -5.30
CA VAL A 90 14.36 0.45 -5.04
C VAL A 90 13.94 -0.34 -3.80
N LEU A 91 13.69 0.33 -2.67
CA LEU A 91 13.29 -0.31 -1.42
C LEU A 91 12.02 -1.14 -1.60
N VAL A 92 10.98 -0.55 -2.21
CA VAL A 92 9.70 -1.21 -2.46
C VAL A 92 9.87 -2.41 -3.39
N SER A 93 10.59 -2.25 -4.51
CA SER A 93 10.77 -3.34 -5.47
C SER A 93 11.63 -4.48 -4.90
N GLU A 94 12.67 -4.21 -4.13
CA GLU A 94 13.48 -5.27 -3.53
C GLU A 94 12.74 -6.02 -2.42
N LEU A 95 11.96 -5.35 -1.56
CA LEU A 95 11.12 -6.02 -0.58
C LEU A 95 10.01 -6.85 -1.24
N ALA A 96 9.42 -6.34 -2.31
CA ALA A 96 8.37 -7.03 -3.07
C ALA A 96 8.85 -8.32 -3.76
N ARG A 97 10.15 -8.49 -3.96
CA ARG A 97 10.75 -9.75 -4.42
C ARG A 97 10.55 -10.90 -3.43
N VAL A 98 10.32 -10.58 -2.18
CA VAL A 98 10.28 -11.58 -1.10
C VAL A 98 8.91 -11.67 -0.45
N SER A 99 8.30 -10.50 -0.12
CA SER A 99 7.00 -10.45 0.54
C SER A 99 6.33 -9.09 0.37
N ILE A 100 5.34 -9.02 -0.52
CA ILE A 100 4.49 -7.82 -0.61
C ILE A 100 3.56 -7.70 0.62
N GLY A 101 3.31 -8.79 1.32
CA GLY A 101 2.53 -8.77 2.56
C GLY A 101 3.23 -7.98 3.66
N LEU A 102 4.52 -8.26 3.91
CA LEU A 102 5.34 -7.51 4.87
C LEU A 102 5.41 -6.02 4.48
N LEU A 103 5.65 -5.73 3.20
CA LEU A 103 5.71 -4.36 2.69
C LEU A 103 4.38 -3.62 2.92
N SER A 104 3.25 -4.27 2.66
CA SER A 104 1.91 -3.66 2.77
C SER A 104 1.59 -3.21 4.19
N THR A 105 2.08 -3.87 5.22
CA THR A 105 1.83 -3.49 6.62
C THR A 105 2.38 -2.10 6.92
N ALA A 106 3.62 -1.82 6.54
CA ALA A 106 4.25 -0.51 6.72
C ALA A 106 3.68 0.54 5.76
N SER A 107 3.45 0.17 4.49
CA SER A 107 2.91 1.07 3.47
C SER A 107 1.52 1.58 3.82
N VAL A 108 0.62 0.73 4.33
CA VAL A 108 -0.73 1.15 4.76
C VAL A 108 -0.64 2.01 6.02
N SER A 109 0.19 1.63 6.99
CA SER A 109 0.33 2.39 8.24
C SER A 109 0.82 3.82 7.97
N ILE A 110 1.90 3.99 7.21
CA ILE A 110 2.51 5.30 6.93
C ILE A 110 1.85 5.98 5.74
N GLY A 111 1.75 5.28 4.61
CA GLY A 111 1.33 5.86 3.33
C GLY A 111 -0.16 6.14 3.22
N LEU A 112 -1.01 5.50 4.02
CA LEU A 112 -2.44 5.75 4.03
C LEU A 112 -2.90 6.30 5.39
N GLY A 113 -2.68 5.57 6.48
CA GLY A 113 -3.15 5.98 7.81
C GLY A 113 -2.52 7.28 8.28
N ALA A 114 -1.20 7.30 8.47
CA ALA A 114 -0.50 8.50 8.92
C ALA A 114 -0.56 9.63 7.89
N ALA A 115 -0.48 9.33 6.59
CA ALA A 115 -0.57 10.34 5.53
C ALA A 115 -1.93 11.07 5.54
N THR A 116 -3.03 10.37 5.81
CA THR A 116 -4.36 11.00 5.95
C THR A 116 -4.40 11.96 7.16
N ILE A 117 -3.84 11.55 8.30
CA ILE A 117 -3.74 12.41 9.49
C ILE A 117 -2.84 13.62 9.21
N MET A 118 -1.72 13.41 8.52
CA MET A 118 -0.77 14.46 8.15
C MET A 118 -1.41 15.53 7.25
N SER A 119 -2.19 15.11 6.28
CA SER A 119 -2.79 16.02 5.28
C SER A 119 -4.03 16.74 5.78
N ARG A 120 -4.79 16.16 6.71
CA ARG A 120 -6.11 16.65 7.11
C ARG A 120 -6.26 16.96 8.60
N GLY A 121 -5.32 16.53 9.43
CA GLY A 121 -5.38 16.72 10.87
C GLY A 121 -5.10 18.14 11.31
N THR A 122 -5.71 18.57 12.41
CA THR A 122 -5.28 19.77 13.15
C THR A 122 -3.90 19.54 13.77
N LEU A 123 -3.23 20.62 14.16
CA LEU A 123 -1.93 20.50 14.84
C LEU A 123 -2.00 19.55 16.04
N ALA A 124 -3.03 19.67 16.89
CA ALA A 124 -3.22 18.81 18.06
C ALA A 124 -3.38 17.33 17.67
N GLN A 125 -4.11 17.05 16.59
CA GLN A 125 -4.27 15.68 16.06
C GLN A 125 -2.97 15.11 15.48
N LYS A 126 -2.21 15.93 14.75
CA LYS A 126 -0.88 15.55 14.23
C LYS A 126 0.09 15.26 15.37
N GLU A 127 0.15 16.11 16.39
CA GLU A 127 0.97 15.90 17.58
C GLU A 127 0.63 14.61 18.34
N ARG A 128 -0.65 14.26 18.40
CA ARG A 128 -1.14 13.08 19.11
C ARG A 128 -0.73 11.77 18.44
N TRP A 129 -0.80 11.66 17.12
CA TRP A 129 -0.68 10.37 16.44
C TRP A 129 0.57 10.22 15.56
N LEU A 130 1.02 11.28 14.87
CA LEU A 130 2.08 11.14 13.87
C LEU A 130 3.43 10.69 14.42
N PRO A 131 3.93 11.16 15.60
CA PRO A 131 5.24 10.76 16.09
C PRO A 131 5.39 9.23 16.22
N ASP A 132 4.37 8.55 16.76
CA ASP A 132 4.40 7.11 16.94
C ASP A 132 4.10 6.33 15.64
N LEU A 133 3.24 6.86 14.77
CA LEU A 133 2.89 6.22 13.50
C LEU A 133 4.03 6.27 12.48
N MET A 134 4.67 7.42 12.34
CA MET A 134 5.75 7.62 11.37
C MET A 134 7.03 6.86 11.72
N THR A 135 7.18 6.47 12.99
CA THR A 135 8.29 5.63 13.47
C THR A 135 7.93 4.16 13.63
N LEU A 136 6.71 3.77 13.21
CA LEU A 136 6.15 2.41 13.40
C LEU A 136 6.12 1.92 14.86
N LYS A 137 6.25 2.82 15.85
CA LYS A 137 5.98 2.47 17.26
C LYS A 137 4.53 2.03 17.43
N LYS A 138 3.61 2.76 16.78
CA LYS A 138 2.22 2.37 16.60
C LYS A 138 1.94 2.08 15.13
N ILE A 139 0.97 1.22 14.89
CA ILE A 139 0.55 0.78 13.56
C ILE A 139 -0.83 1.37 13.26
N ALA A 140 -0.98 1.95 12.08
CA ALA A 140 -2.27 2.42 11.62
C ALA A 140 -2.94 1.44 10.65
N ALA A 141 -4.29 1.45 10.69
CA ALA A 141 -5.14 0.90 9.64
C ALA A 141 -5.93 2.03 8.95
N TRP A 142 -6.31 1.81 7.69
CA TRP A 142 -7.06 2.75 6.87
C TRP A 142 -8.34 2.06 6.37
N ALA A 143 -9.51 2.49 6.86
CA ALA A 143 -10.74 1.72 6.83
C ALA A 143 -11.83 2.42 6.00
N ILE A 144 -11.94 2.03 4.72
CA ILE A 144 -12.99 2.50 3.79
C ILE A 144 -13.91 1.35 3.40
N THR A 145 -13.37 0.25 2.89
CA THR A 145 -14.09 -0.87 2.27
C THR A 145 -15.05 -1.55 3.24
N GLU A 146 -16.23 -1.89 2.74
CA GLU A 146 -17.28 -2.61 3.47
C GLU A 146 -17.66 -3.91 2.75
N PRO A 147 -18.32 -4.87 3.42
CA PRO A 147 -18.69 -6.16 2.81
C PRO A 147 -19.46 -6.03 1.49
N ASP A 148 -20.34 -5.04 1.37
CA ASP A 148 -21.17 -4.80 0.20
C ASP A 148 -20.67 -3.65 -0.68
N SER A 149 -19.51 -3.05 -0.37
CA SER A 149 -19.04 -1.82 -1.02
C SER A 149 -17.52 -1.79 -1.12
N GLY A 150 -16.99 -2.42 -2.17
CA GLY A 150 -15.56 -2.39 -2.52
C GLY A 150 -15.26 -1.32 -3.58
N SER A 151 -15.55 -1.60 -4.86
CA SER A 151 -15.30 -0.67 -5.97
C SER A 151 -16.18 0.59 -5.91
N ASP A 152 -17.42 0.48 -5.43
CA ASP A 152 -18.31 1.61 -5.13
C ASP A 152 -18.17 2.04 -3.66
N ALA A 153 -16.94 2.26 -3.21
CA ALA A 153 -16.60 2.43 -1.79
C ALA A 153 -17.41 3.52 -1.10
N PHE A 154 -17.60 4.66 -1.74
CA PHE A 154 -18.34 5.79 -1.16
C PHE A 154 -19.84 5.75 -1.45
N GLY A 155 -20.24 5.30 -2.64
CA GLY A 155 -21.66 5.20 -3.01
C GLY A 155 -22.38 4.17 -2.15
N GLY A 156 -21.82 2.97 -2.05
CA GLY A 156 -22.39 1.85 -1.29
C GLY A 156 -22.17 1.89 0.21
N MET A 157 -21.33 2.79 0.74
CA MET A 157 -20.98 2.86 2.17
C MET A 157 -22.20 2.92 3.08
N LYS A 158 -22.23 2.00 4.06
CA LYS A 158 -23.30 1.88 5.09
C LYS A 158 -22.86 2.36 6.46
N THR A 159 -21.56 2.27 6.77
CA THR A 159 -21.00 2.81 8.03
C THR A 159 -21.36 4.28 8.15
N SER A 160 -21.96 4.65 9.26
CA SER A 160 -22.48 5.99 9.48
C SER A 160 -22.22 6.49 10.89
N VAL A 161 -22.18 7.81 11.00
CA VAL A 161 -22.18 8.52 12.28
C VAL A 161 -23.43 9.38 12.40
N LYS A 162 -23.99 9.43 13.61
CA LYS A 162 -25.06 10.35 14.00
C LYS A 162 -24.53 11.31 15.05
N ARG A 163 -25.02 12.54 15.05
CA ARG A 163 -24.71 13.49 16.12
C ARG A 163 -25.44 13.13 17.41
N ASP A 164 -24.74 13.28 18.53
CA ASP A 164 -25.30 13.17 19.88
C ASP A 164 -24.72 14.31 20.73
N GLY A 165 -25.38 15.46 20.69
CA GLY A 165 -24.84 16.71 21.20
C GLY A 165 -23.64 17.17 20.36
N GLU A 166 -22.49 17.35 21.01
CA GLU A 166 -21.22 17.67 20.33
C GLU A 166 -20.49 16.41 19.82
N ASP A 167 -20.82 15.23 20.37
CA ASP A 167 -20.22 13.97 20.00
C ASP A 167 -20.86 13.35 18.75
N TYR A 168 -20.28 12.24 18.33
CA TYR A 168 -20.79 11.39 17.25
C TYR A 168 -20.90 9.94 17.72
N ILE A 169 -21.91 9.24 17.25
CA ILE A 169 -22.10 7.81 17.49
C ILE A 169 -21.87 7.07 16.16
N LEU A 170 -20.81 6.28 16.12
CA LEU A 170 -20.39 5.51 14.95
C LEU A 170 -20.97 4.09 15.01
N ASN A 171 -21.61 3.68 13.92
CA ASN A 171 -22.11 2.32 13.71
C ASN A 171 -21.76 1.82 12.31
N GLY A 172 -21.43 0.53 12.20
CA GLY A 172 -21.16 -0.12 10.92
C GLY A 172 -20.09 -1.18 10.98
N GLN A 173 -19.58 -1.51 9.79
CA GLN A 173 -18.59 -2.56 9.61
C GLN A 173 -17.65 -2.21 8.47
N LYS A 174 -16.36 -2.54 8.62
CA LYS A 174 -15.35 -2.47 7.56
C LYS A 174 -14.74 -3.85 7.33
N THR A 175 -14.34 -4.13 6.09
CA THR A 175 -13.75 -5.42 5.71
C THR A 175 -12.51 -5.25 4.85
N PHE A 176 -11.69 -6.29 4.78
CA PHE A 176 -10.40 -6.31 4.06
C PHE A 176 -9.43 -5.22 4.52
N ILE A 177 -9.48 -4.88 5.82
CA ILE A 177 -8.66 -3.80 6.36
C ILE A 177 -7.29 -4.33 6.74
N THR A 178 -6.28 -3.94 5.98
CA THR A 178 -4.87 -4.21 6.29
C THR A 178 -4.50 -3.58 7.62
N ASN A 179 -3.80 -4.32 8.45
CA ASN A 179 -3.53 -4.03 9.86
C ASN A 179 -4.77 -4.00 10.78
N GLY A 180 -5.99 -4.03 10.25
CA GLY A 180 -7.22 -3.93 11.05
C GLY A 180 -7.25 -4.80 12.31
N PRO A 181 -6.83 -6.08 12.25
CA PRO A 181 -6.79 -6.95 13.42
C PRO A 181 -5.87 -6.52 14.56
N CYS A 182 -4.84 -5.71 14.29
CA CYS A 182 -3.78 -5.38 15.24
C CYS A 182 -3.33 -3.92 15.21
N ALA A 183 -4.04 -3.04 14.49
CA ALA A 183 -3.72 -1.62 14.48
C ALA A 183 -3.96 -0.97 15.84
N ASP A 184 -3.05 -0.07 16.21
CA ASP A 184 -3.18 0.79 17.39
C ASP A 184 -4.06 2.00 17.10
N VAL A 185 -4.06 2.46 15.84
CA VAL A 185 -4.80 3.64 15.38
C VAL A 185 -5.56 3.29 14.10
N LEU A 186 -6.82 3.69 14.02
CA LEU A 186 -7.70 3.39 12.89
C LEU A 186 -8.25 4.68 12.29
N VAL A 187 -7.96 4.91 11.01
CA VAL A 187 -8.54 6.00 10.23
C VAL A 187 -9.79 5.46 9.53
N VAL A 188 -10.96 5.91 9.96
CA VAL A 188 -12.26 5.34 9.57
C VAL A 188 -13.09 6.36 8.82
N TYR A 189 -13.56 5.98 7.64
CA TYR A 189 -14.48 6.77 6.81
C TYR A 189 -15.93 6.36 7.10
N ALA A 190 -16.80 7.34 7.38
CA ALA A 190 -18.19 7.10 7.69
C ALA A 190 -19.07 8.21 7.11
N LYS A 191 -20.32 7.87 6.74
CA LYS A 191 -21.29 8.85 6.27
C LYS A 191 -21.96 9.55 7.44
N LEU A 192 -22.12 10.87 7.34
CA LEU A 192 -22.90 11.63 8.28
C LEU A 192 -24.41 11.41 8.01
N ASP A 193 -25.11 10.90 9.01
CA ASP A 193 -26.55 10.70 9.01
C ASP A 193 -27.22 11.74 9.93
N GLU A 194 -27.74 12.81 9.34
CA GLU A 194 -28.43 13.86 10.06
C GLU A 194 -29.95 13.57 10.24
N GLY A 195 -30.39 12.38 9.83
CA GLY A 195 -31.79 11.94 10.01
C GLY A 195 -32.73 12.49 8.95
N ASP A 196 -32.24 13.20 7.92
CA ASP A 196 -33.06 13.70 6.81
C ASP A 196 -33.36 12.59 5.80
N PRO A 197 -34.60 12.11 5.69
CA PRO A 197 -34.96 11.04 4.76
C PRO A 197 -34.95 11.48 3.29
N SER A 198 -34.92 12.78 3.01
CA SER A 198 -34.87 13.31 1.64
C SER A 198 -33.47 13.22 1.04
N VAL A 199 -32.43 13.10 1.86
CA VAL A 199 -31.05 12.98 1.40
C VAL A 199 -30.72 11.53 1.14
N ASP A 200 -30.53 11.18 -0.14
CA ASP A 200 -30.04 9.85 -0.53
C ASP A 200 -28.72 9.54 0.19
N ARG A 201 -28.62 8.35 0.78
CA ARG A 201 -27.40 7.89 1.45
C ARG A 201 -26.15 8.03 0.58
N ARG A 202 -26.24 7.85 -0.73
CA ARG A 202 -25.11 8.05 -1.67
C ARG A 202 -24.54 9.45 -1.63
N ASN A 203 -25.36 10.44 -1.35
CA ASN A 203 -25.01 11.86 -1.38
C ASN A 203 -24.66 12.43 0.00
N ARG A 204 -24.79 11.63 1.07
CA ARG A 204 -24.41 12.07 2.43
C ARG A 204 -22.93 12.42 2.49
N PRO A 205 -22.53 13.44 3.25
CA PRO A 205 -21.12 13.78 3.47
C PRO A 205 -20.35 12.60 4.07
N VAL A 206 -19.12 12.44 3.65
CA VAL A 206 -18.20 11.44 4.20
C VAL A 206 -17.23 12.14 5.15
N LEU A 207 -17.25 11.74 6.40
CA LEU A 207 -16.36 12.23 7.45
C LEU A 207 -15.27 11.21 7.75
N ILE A 208 -14.13 11.69 8.24
CA ILE A 208 -12.99 10.85 8.61
C ILE A 208 -12.78 10.95 10.11
N PHE A 209 -12.74 9.82 10.77
CA PHE A 209 -12.50 9.74 12.22
C PHE A 209 -11.23 8.96 12.52
N VAL A 210 -10.53 9.35 13.58
CA VAL A 210 -9.36 8.62 14.08
C VAL A 210 -9.72 7.98 15.43
N LEU A 211 -9.68 6.66 15.46
CA LEU A 211 -9.97 5.85 16.63
C LEU A 211 -8.66 5.24 17.16
N ASP A 212 -8.56 5.10 18.48
CA ASP A 212 -7.52 4.29 19.11
C ASP A 212 -8.06 2.87 19.36
N ALA A 213 -7.22 1.86 19.30
CA ALA A 213 -7.58 0.48 19.65
C ALA A 213 -8.15 0.40 21.07
N GLY A 214 -9.10 -0.51 21.27
CA GLY A 214 -9.71 -0.74 22.58
C GLY A 214 -10.77 0.27 23.00
N MET A 215 -11.19 1.20 22.13
CA MET A 215 -12.33 2.08 22.41
C MET A 215 -13.62 1.24 22.62
N PRO A 216 -14.49 1.63 23.56
CA PRO A 216 -15.77 0.94 23.78
C PRO A 216 -16.59 0.88 22.49
N GLY A 217 -17.14 -0.29 22.17
CA GLY A 217 -17.93 -0.53 20.96
C GLY A 217 -17.10 -0.84 19.70
N LEU A 218 -15.78 -0.67 19.71
CA LEU A 218 -14.88 -1.08 18.64
C LEU A 218 -14.44 -2.54 18.85
N THR A 219 -14.67 -3.37 17.82
CA THR A 219 -14.14 -4.73 17.78
C THR A 219 -13.26 -4.91 16.54
N GLN A 220 -12.01 -5.31 16.76
CA GLN A 220 -11.07 -5.69 15.70
C GLN A 220 -11.16 -7.21 15.50
N GLY A 221 -11.55 -7.64 14.28
CA GLY A 221 -11.71 -9.05 13.93
C GLY A 221 -10.38 -9.80 13.85
N LYS A 222 -10.46 -11.11 13.72
CA LYS A 222 -9.28 -11.96 13.50
C LYS A 222 -8.77 -11.80 12.05
N PRO A 223 -7.47 -12.03 11.81
CA PRO A 223 -6.94 -12.05 10.45
C PRO A 223 -7.64 -13.10 9.57
N PHE A 224 -7.98 -12.70 8.35
CA PHE A 224 -8.51 -13.60 7.34
C PHE A 224 -7.47 -14.61 6.88
N LYS A 225 -7.93 -15.81 6.51
CA LYS A 225 -7.17 -16.73 5.66
C LYS A 225 -7.30 -16.25 4.21
N LYS A 226 -6.18 -16.00 3.56
CA LYS A 226 -6.13 -15.43 2.22
C LYS A 226 -5.43 -16.38 1.25
N MET A 227 -5.55 -16.09 -0.04
CA MET A 227 -4.79 -16.78 -1.10
C MET A 227 -3.30 -16.47 -1.00
N GLY A 228 -2.93 -15.21 -0.78
CA GLY A 228 -1.56 -14.69 -0.70
C GLY A 228 -1.45 -13.56 0.31
N MET A 229 -0.29 -12.88 0.30
CA MET A 229 0.02 -11.80 1.26
C MET A 229 -0.18 -12.24 2.72
N MET A 230 0.23 -13.47 3.03
CA MET A 230 -0.06 -14.09 4.33
C MET A 230 0.54 -13.32 5.50
N SER A 231 1.70 -12.69 5.30
CA SER A 231 2.36 -11.82 6.27
C SER A 231 1.68 -10.47 6.49
N SER A 232 0.59 -10.16 5.77
CA SER A 232 -0.20 -8.94 5.96
C SER A 232 -1.48 -9.26 6.73
N PRO A 233 -1.57 -9.01 8.05
CA PRO A 233 -2.81 -9.19 8.80
C PRO A 233 -3.90 -8.30 8.24
N THR A 234 -4.97 -8.90 7.75
CA THR A 234 -6.11 -8.21 7.09
C THR A 234 -7.39 -8.76 7.69
N GLY A 235 -8.32 -7.90 8.10
CA GLY A 235 -9.54 -8.38 8.77
C GLY A 235 -10.68 -7.40 8.72
N GLU A 236 -11.65 -7.62 9.60
CA GLU A 236 -12.85 -6.81 9.77
C GLU A 236 -12.75 -5.90 10.98
N LEU A 237 -13.49 -4.81 10.92
CA LEU A 237 -13.73 -3.89 12.04
C LEU A 237 -15.24 -3.75 12.23
N PHE A 238 -15.68 -3.82 13.47
CA PHE A 238 -17.09 -3.66 13.85
C PHE A 238 -17.23 -2.49 14.79
N PHE A 239 -18.21 -1.65 14.52
CA PHE A 239 -18.54 -0.48 15.30
C PHE A 239 -19.98 -0.61 15.82
N ASP A 240 -20.12 -0.70 17.13
CA ASP A 240 -21.41 -0.78 17.83
C ASP A 240 -21.51 0.37 18.82
N ASN A 241 -22.20 1.43 18.42
CA ASN A 241 -22.39 2.64 19.20
C ASN A 241 -21.09 3.23 19.77
N VAL A 242 -20.03 3.26 18.92
CA VAL A 242 -18.76 3.86 19.32
C VAL A 242 -18.93 5.37 19.47
N ARG A 243 -18.74 5.88 20.67
CA ARG A 243 -18.80 7.32 20.97
C ARG A 243 -17.50 8.00 20.58
N LEU A 244 -17.59 9.01 19.73
CA LEU A 244 -16.47 9.79 19.21
C LEU A 244 -16.64 11.24 19.62
N THR A 245 -15.73 11.75 20.41
CA THR A 245 -15.62 13.16 20.76
C THR A 245 -15.19 14.02 19.57
N PRO A 246 -15.44 15.34 19.55
CA PRO A 246 -15.11 16.22 18.42
C PRO A 246 -13.65 16.15 17.97
N ASP A 247 -12.70 15.95 18.89
CA ASP A 247 -11.26 15.81 18.62
C ASP A 247 -10.92 14.53 17.82
N ARG A 248 -11.86 13.60 17.67
CA ARG A 248 -11.74 12.41 16.81
C ARG A 248 -12.11 12.66 15.36
N LEU A 249 -12.91 13.68 15.08
CA LEU A 249 -13.20 14.11 13.70
C LEU A 249 -11.95 14.77 13.11
N LEU A 250 -11.39 14.18 12.08
CA LEU A 250 -10.16 14.66 11.46
C LEU A 250 -10.38 16.04 10.85
N GLY A 251 -9.57 17.02 11.25
CA GLY A 251 -9.74 18.44 10.88
C GLY A 251 -10.80 19.18 11.72
N GLU A 252 -11.42 18.54 12.70
CA GLU A 252 -12.39 19.09 13.64
C GLU A 252 -13.50 19.94 12.97
N ASN A 253 -13.40 21.29 13.05
CA ASN A 253 -14.39 22.20 12.52
C ASN A 253 -14.25 22.57 11.03
N GLN A 254 -13.28 22.02 10.32
CA GLN A 254 -13.02 22.31 8.91
C GLN A 254 -13.99 21.56 7.97
N ARG A 255 -15.25 21.51 8.31
CA ARG A 255 -16.27 20.67 7.68
C ARG A 255 -16.53 20.93 6.21
N GLN A 256 -16.16 22.08 5.68
CA GLN A 256 -16.62 22.53 4.35
C GLN A 256 -15.56 23.29 3.55
N ALA A 257 -14.47 23.75 4.15
CA ALA A 257 -13.47 24.54 3.45
C ALA A 257 -12.51 23.70 2.58
N ASP A 258 -12.24 22.44 2.99
CA ASP A 258 -11.17 21.60 2.40
C ASP A 258 -11.69 20.33 1.68
N GLY A 259 -12.97 20.31 1.33
CA GLY A 259 -13.57 19.16 0.61
C GLY A 259 -14.04 18.02 1.50
N ASP A 260 -14.82 17.12 0.90
CA ASP A 260 -15.36 15.89 1.50
C ASP A 260 -14.22 14.87 1.72
N GLY A 261 -14.37 13.96 2.67
CA GLY A 261 -13.46 12.83 2.89
C GLY A 261 -13.14 12.00 1.64
N ARG A 262 -14.01 12.03 0.64
CA ARG A 262 -13.78 11.46 -0.69
C ARG A 262 -12.57 12.04 -1.42
N ASP A 263 -12.32 13.34 -1.29
CA ASP A 263 -11.20 14.01 -1.97
C ASP A 263 -9.87 13.57 -1.36
N SER A 264 -9.80 13.47 -0.01
CA SER A 264 -8.64 12.93 0.68
C SER A 264 -8.29 11.51 0.22
N ALA A 265 -9.30 10.66 0.03
CA ALA A 265 -9.07 9.29 -0.45
C ALA A 265 -8.58 9.26 -1.91
N ARG A 266 -9.08 10.17 -2.77
CA ARG A 266 -8.64 10.26 -4.18
C ARG A 266 -7.17 10.63 -4.32
N ASP A 267 -6.67 11.51 -3.46
CA ASP A 267 -5.25 11.89 -3.45
C ASP A 267 -4.37 10.68 -3.10
N ASN A 268 -4.78 9.90 -2.10
CA ASN A 268 -4.07 8.67 -1.70
C ASN A 268 -4.11 7.59 -2.80
N PHE A 269 -5.20 7.50 -3.56
CA PHE A 269 -5.34 6.48 -4.61
C PHE A 269 -4.32 6.62 -5.75
N ALA A 270 -3.91 7.83 -6.11
CA ALA A 270 -2.90 8.02 -7.16
C ALA A 270 -1.53 7.50 -6.70
N ALA A 271 -1.12 7.86 -5.48
CA ALA A 271 0.14 7.38 -4.89
C ALA A 271 0.14 5.85 -4.70
N GLU A 272 -0.97 5.27 -4.26
CA GLU A 272 -1.13 3.84 -4.07
C GLU A 272 -0.95 3.07 -5.39
N ARG A 273 -1.55 3.55 -6.50
CA ARG A 273 -1.41 2.95 -7.83
C ARG A 273 0.03 2.92 -8.33
N ILE A 274 0.78 3.97 -8.08
CA ILE A 274 2.20 4.03 -8.40
C ILE A 274 2.98 2.99 -7.58
N GLY A 275 2.67 2.85 -6.30
CA GLY A 275 3.25 1.84 -5.42
C GLY A 275 3.03 0.41 -5.93
N ILE A 276 1.87 0.13 -6.55
CA ILE A 276 1.59 -1.18 -7.18
C ILE A 276 2.58 -1.50 -8.30
N ALA A 277 2.95 -0.53 -9.13
CA ALA A 277 3.92 -0.78 -10.21
C ALA A 277 5.32 -1.14 -9.67
N MET A 278 5.73 -0.50 -8.57
CA MET A 278 6.99 -0.84 -7.89
C MET A 278 6.95 -2.25 -7.29
N MET A 279 5.82 -2.64 -6.68
CA MET A 279 5.62 -4.00 -6.15
C MET A 279 5.62 -5.03 -7.29
N ALA A 280 4.92 -4.75 -8.39
CA ALA A 280 4.89 -5.59 -9.58
C ALA A 280 6.28 -5.81 -10.16
N LEU A 281 7.11 -4.74 -10.25
CA LEU A 281 8.49 -4.83 -10.69
C LEU A 281 9.30 -5.79 -9.83
N GLY A 282 9.12 -5.75 -8.51
CA GLY A 282 9.79 -6.66 -7.59
C GLY A 282 9.44 -8.12 -7.85
N ILE A 283 8.15 -8.45 -7.96
CA ILE A 283 7.68 -9.81 -8.26
C ILE A 283 8.22 -10.28 -9.61
N ILE A 284 8.14 -9.44 -10.65
CA ILE A 284 8.64 -9.78 -12.00
C ILE A 284 10.15 -10.04 -11.94
N ASN A 285 10.92 -9.20 -11.28
CA ASN A 285 12.37 -9.36 -11.14
C ASN A 285 12.74 -10.68 -10.47
N GLU A 286 12.04 -11.08 -9.40
CA GLU A 286 12.34 -12.33 -8.71
C GLU A 286 11.91 -13.55 -9.54
N CYS A 287 10.72 -13.55 -10.11
CA CYS A 287 10.27 -14.62 -11.00
C CYS A 287 11.22 -14.80 -12.20
N HIS A 288 11.61 -13.70 -12.84
CA HIS A 288 12.56 -13.72 -13.95
C HIS A 288 13.90 -14.32 -13.52
N ARG A 289 14.48 -13.87 -12.42
CA ARG A 289 15.76 -14.40 -11.89
C ARG A 289 15.66 -15.90 -11.61
N LEU A 290 14.63 -16.33 -10.86
CA LEU A 290 14.43 -17.73 -10.53
C LEU A 290 14.25 -18.60 -11.79
N CYS A 291 13.49 -18.13 -12.77
CA CYS A 291 13.27 -18.86 -14.02
C CYS A 291 14.54 -18.98 -14.86
N VAL A 292 15.35 -17.93 -14.95
CA VAL A 292 16.64 -17.95 -15.67
C VAL A 292 17.59 -18.95 -15.00
N ASP A 293 17.72 -18.92 -13.67
CA ASP A 293 18.59 -19.84 -12.93
C ASP A 293 18.11 -21.29 -13.07
N TYR A 294 16.82 -21.53 -12.96
CA TYR A 294 16.23 -22.86 -13.12
C TYR A 294 16.41 -23.38 -14.56
N ALA A 295 16.22 -22.53 -15.58
CA ALA A 295 16.40 -22.91 -16.97
C ALA A 295 17.85 -23.29 -17.34
N LYS A 296 18.83 -22.72 -16.62
CA LYS A 296 20.25 -23.05 -16.79
C LYS A 296 20.66 -24.34 -16.09
N THR A 297 19.95 -24.76 -15.06
CA THR A 297 20.35 -25.89 -14.20
C THR A 297 19.47 -27.13 -14.36
N ARG A 298 18.18 -26.95 -14.61
CA ARG A 298 17.22 -28.06 -14.77
C ARG A 298 17.48 -28.81 -16.08
N THR A 299 17.69 -30.10 -15.99
CA THR A 299 17.95 -30.97 -17.16
C THR A 299 16.75 -31.85 -17.46
N LEU A 300 16.36 -31.91 -18.72
CA LEU A 300 15.38 -32.85 -19.30
C LEU A 300 15.90 -33.35 -20.64
N TRP A 301 15.70 -34.62 -20.93
CA TRP A 301 16.14 -35.26 -22.17
C TRP A 301 17.62 -34.98 -22.52
N GLY A 302 18.49 -35.01 -21.48
CA GLY A 302 19.94 -34.86 -21.64
C GLY A 302 20.46 -33.45 -21.86
N LYS A 303 19.59 -32.41 -21.77
CA LYS A 303 20.01 -31.01 -21.91
C LYS A 303 19.27 -30.08 -20.96
N ASN A 304 19.82 -28.89 -20.71
CA ASN A 304 19.18 -27.89 -19.89
C ASN A 304 17.91 -27.36 -20.57
N ILE A 305 16.85 -27.13 -19.76
CA ILE A 305 15.55 -26.71 -20.33
C ILE A 305 15.62 -25.36 -21.04
N GLY A 306 16.56 -24.48 -20.72
CA GLY A 306 16.82 -23.23 -21.41
C GLY A 306 17.22 -23.40 -22.90
N GLN A 307 17.54 -24.60 -23.35
CA GLN A 307 17.82 -24.93 -24.75
C GLN A 307 16.54 -25.21 -25.55
N PHE A 308 15.37 -25.32 -24.93
CA PHE A 308 14.10 -25.53 -25.62
C PHE A 308 13.45 -24.21 -26.01
N GLN A 309 13.02 -24.08 -27.26
CA GLN A 309 12.44 -22.83 -27.79
C GLN A 309 11.21 -22.35 -27.04
N LEU A 310 10.35 -23.25 -26.53
CA LEU A 310 9.17 -22.87 -25.75
C LEU A 310 9.55 -22.28 -24.38
N ILE A 311 10.67 -22.72 -23.79
CA ILE A 311 11.20 -22.11 -22.56
C ILE A 311 11.82 -20.74 -22.87
N GLN A 312 12.58 -20.65 -23.95
CA GLN A 312 13.16 -19.37 -24.43
C GLN A 312 12.08 -18.33 -24.69
N LEU A 313 10.94 -18.72 -25.29
CA LEU A 313 9.79 -17.84 -25.50
C LEU A 313 9.21 -17.31 -24.18
N LYS A 314 9.08 -18.16 -23.15
CA LYS A 314 8.63 -17.74 -21.82
C LYS A 314 9.59 -16.72 -21.22
N LEU A 315 10.88 -17.00 -21.21
CA LEU A 315 11.91 -16.10 -20.68
C LEU A 315 11.94 -14.76 -21.43
N ALA A 316 11.82 -14.77 -22.76
CA ALA A 316 11.75 -13.55 -23.57
C ALA A 316 10.53 -12.69 -23.21
N LYS A 317 9.34 -13.29 -23.02
CA LYS A 317 8.14 -12.58 -22.58
C LYS A 317 8.28 -11.99 -21.18
N MET A 318 8.90 -12.73 -20.25
CA MET A 318 9.19 -12.23 -18.90
C MET A 318 10.13 -11.02 -18.94
N GLU A 319 11.18 -11.06 -19.80
CA GLU A 319 12.11 -9.94 -19.97
C GLU A 319 11.42 -8.70 -20.55
N ILE A 320 10.56 -8.87 -21.56
CA ILE A 320 9.77 -7.77 -22.13
C ILE A 320 8.87 -7.13 -21.05
N ALA A 321 8.17 -7.93 -20.25
CA ALA A 321 7.35 -7.45 -19.15
C ALA A 321 8.18 -6.70 -18.10
N ARG A 322 9.35 -7.24 -17.74
CA ARG A 322 10.30 -6.61 -16.82
C ARG A 322 10.75 -5.24 -17.30
N MET A 323 11.18 -5.14 -18.55
CA MET A 323 11.61 -3.87 -19.15
C MET A 323 10.49 -2.84 -19.19
N ASN A 324 9.27 -3.24 -19.59
CA ASN A 324 8.13 -2.35 -19.68
C ASN A 324 7.74 -1.79 -18.30
N VAL A 325 7.62 -2.65 -17.29
CA VAL A 325 7.25 -2.20 -15.94
C VAL A 325 8.36 -1.34 -15.31
N GLN A 326 9.63 -1.70 -15.52
CA GLN A 326 10.76 -0.87 -15.08
C GLN A 326 10.74 0.53 -15.71
N ASN A 327 10.47 0.63 -17.00
CA ASN A 327 10.35 1.92 -17.68
C ASN A 327 9.17 2.74 -17.15
N MET A 328 8.04 2.11 -16.81
CA MET A 328 6.92 2.79 -16.17
C MET A 328 7.29 3.34 -14.79
N VAL A 329 8.04 2.58 -14.00
CA VAL A 329 8.57 3.03 -12.70
C VAL A 329 9.52 4.21 -12.89
N PHE A 330 10.44 4.13 -13.81
CA PHE A 330 11.37 5.23 -14.14
C PHE A 330 10.63 6.48 -14.61
N HIS A 331 9.65 6.33 -15.48
CA HIS A 331 8.80 7.45 -15.90
C HIS A 331 8.10 8.13 -14.73
N THR A 332 7.61 7.34 -13.78
CA THR A 332 6.99 7.88 -12.55
C THR A 332 7.99 8.69 -11.72
N ILE A 333 9.19 8.17 -11.51
CA ILE A 333 10.27 8.85 -10.78
C ILE A 333 10.63 10.18 -11.48
N GLU A 334 10.79 10.15 -12.79
CA GLU A 334 11.12 11.34 -13.57
C GLU A 334 10.04 12.42 -13.50
N ARG A 335 8.76 12.03 -13.56
CA ARG A 335 7.62 12.95 -13.40
C ARG A 335 7.59 13.59 -12.02
N GLN A 336 7.86 12.82 -10.97
CA GLN A 336 7.95 13.33 -9.60
C GLN A 336 9.12 14.31 -9.44
N GLN A 337 10.31 13.96 -9.96
CA GLN A 337 11.50 14.83 -9.94
C GLN A 337 11.27 16.15 -10.68
N ALA A 338 10.51 16.11 -11.75
CA ALA A 338 10.17 17.30 -12.54
C ALA A 338 9.03 18.15 -11.92
N GLY A 339 8.48 17.76 -10.77
CA GLY A 339 7.32 18.43 -10.18
C GLY A 339 6.03 18.34 -11.02
N LYS A 340 5.94 17.35 -11.90
CA LYS A 340 4.81 17.11 -12.81
C LYS A 340 4.13 15.79 -12.47
N PRO A 341 3.27 15.73 -11.45
CA PRO A 341 2.64 14.50 -11.03
C PRO A 341 1.84 13.86 -12.18
N LEU A 342 1.72 12.53 -12.13
CA LEU A 342 0.88 11.79 -13.06
C LEU A 342 -0.60 12.11 -12.84
N SER A 343 -1.36 12.21 -13.92
CA SER A 343 -2.82 12.24 -13.86
C SER A 343 -3.36 10.91 -13.31
N LEU A 344 -4.61 10.92 -12.85
CA LEU A 344 -5.28 9.72 -12.39
C LEU A 344 -5.37 8.64 -13.49
N ALA A 345 -5.58 9.05 -14.74
CA ALA A 345 -5.63 8.14 -15.89
C ALA A 345 -4.26 7.49 -16.17
N GLU A 346 -3.17 8.27 -16.13
CA GLU A 346 -1.81 7.75 -16.29
C GLU A 346 -1.43 6.78 -15.17
N ALA A 347 -1.68 7.13 -13.90
CA ALA A 347 -1.45 6.25 -12.77
C ALA A 347 -2.27 4.95 -12.87
N SER A 348 -3.52 5.05 -13.36
CA SER A 348 -4.38 3.89 -13.61
C SER A 348 -3.84 2.98 -14.70
N ALA A 349 -3.33 3.54 -15.82
CA ALA A 349 -2.75 2.76 -16.91
C ALA A 349 -1.50 2.01 -16.45
N ILE A 350 -0.64 2.67 -15.67
CA ILE A 350 0.55 2.06 -15.08
C ILE A 350 0.15 0.90 -14.15
N LYS A 351 -0.83 1.11 -13.26
CA LYS A 351 -1.31 0.07 -12.33
C LYS A 351 -1.92 -1.11 -13.08
N LEU A 352 -2.77 -0.86 -14.04
CA LEU A 352 -3.44 -1.89 -14.83
C LEU A 352 -2.40 -2.81 -15.49
N TYR A 353 -1.53 -2.24 -16.31
CA TYR A 353 -0.52 -3.01 -17.03
C TYR A 353 0.45 -3.75 -16.09
N SER A 354 0.99 -3.07 -15.08
CA SER A 354 2.01 -3.67 -14.20
C SER A 354 1.46 -4.82 -13.36
N SER A 355 0.23 -4.72 -12.87
CA SER A 355 -0.41 -5.78 -12.08
C SER A 355 -0.75 -7.02 -12.92
N GLU A 356 -1.22 -6.83 -14.16
CA GLU A 356 -1.43 -7.92 -15.12
C GLU A 356 -0.11 -8.59 -15.50
N ALA A 357 0.89 -7.80 -15.88
CA ALA A 357 2.21 -8.30 -16.23
C ALA A 357 2.87 -9.11 -15.09
N ALA A 358 2.76 -8.65 -13.84
CA ALA A 358 3.28 -9.38 -12.69
C ALA A 358 2.55 -10.72 -12.48
N THR A 359 1.23 -10.72 -12.63
CA THR A 359 0.42 -11.95 -12.50
C THR A 359 0.77 -12.95 -13.61
N ASP A 360 0.86 -12.50 -14.85
CA ASP A 360 1.20 -13.35 -16.00
C ASP A 360 2.61 -13.93 -15.86
N VAL A 361 3.60 -13.11 -15.51
CA VAL A 361 4.98 -13.55 -15.29
C VAL A 361 5.07 -14.55 -14.15
N ALA A 362 4.38 -14.32 -13.04
CA ALA A 362 4.41 -15.22 -11.89
C ALA A 362 3.72 -16.57 -12.19
N MET A 363 2.60 -16.58 -12.90
CA MET A 363 1.93 -17.81 -13.33
C MET A 363 2.77 -18.58 -14.35
N GLU A 364 3.43 -17.89 -15.28
CA GLU A 364 4.36 -18.53 -16.23
C GLU A 364 5.62 -19.06 -15.51
N ALA A 365 6.06 -18.45 -14.40
CA ALA A 365 7.13 -18.96 -13.58
C ALA A 365 6.74 -20.30 -12.93
N VAL A 366 5.55 -20.39 -12.34
CA VAL A 366 5.00 -21.65 -11.81
C VAL A 366 4.99 -22.73 -12.92
N GLN A 367 4.49 -22.38 -14.11
CA GLN A 367 4.42 -23.30 -15.24
C GLN A 367 5.81 -23.76 -15.71
N LEU A 368 6.81 -22.87 -15.75
CA LEU A 368 8.19 -23.19 -16.16
C LEU A 368 8.86 -24.17 -15.18
N PHE A 369 8.60 -24.02 -13.89
CA PHE A 369 9.10 -24.92 -12.85
C PHE A 369 8.40 -26.29 -12.86
N GLY A 370 7.23 -26.40 -13.52
CA GLY A 370 6.44 -27.63 -13.56
C GLY A 370 5.95 -28.05 -12.18
N GLY A 371 6.03 -29.33 -11.84
CA GLY A 371 5.60 -29.84 -10.52
C GLY A 371 6.30 -29.16 -9.34
N ASN A 372 7.57 -28.80 -9.51
CA ASN A 372 8.31 -28.06 -8.49
C ASN A 372 7.70 -26.66 -8.24
N GLY A 373 7.19 -26.01 -9.28
CA GLY A 373 6.56 -24.69 -9.16
C GLY A 373 5.23 -24.70 -8.37
N TYR A 374 4.64 -25.87 -8.18
CA TYR A 374 3.41 -26.06 -7.41
C TYR A 374 3.66 -26.40 -5.93
N MET A 375 4.93 -26.59 -5.56
CA MET A 375 5.34 -26.93 -4.21
C MET A 375 5.81 -25.68 -3.45
N ALA A 376 5.42 -25.58 -2.17
CA ALA A 376 5.71 -24.42 -1.33
C ALA A 376 7.21 -24.19 -1.07
N GLU A 377 8.05 -25.23 -1.23
CA GLU A 377 9.51 -25.12 -1.15
C GLU A 377 10.11 -24.25 -2.27
N TYR A 378 9.37 -24.06 -3.38
CA TYR A 378 9.76 -23.20 -4.50
C TYR A 378 8.93 -21.93 -4.48
N ARG A 379 9.55 -20.79 -4.22
CA ARG A 379 8.89 -19.49 -3.97
C ARG A 379 8.04 -18.93 -5.13
N VAL A 380 8.10 -19.50 -6.31
CA VAL A 380 7.31 -19.04 -7.46
C VAL A 380 5.80 -19.19 -7.21
N GLU A 381 5.34 -20.19 -6.45
CA GLU A 381 3.94 -20.35 -6.10
C GLU A 381 3.45 -19.23 -5.18
N GLN A 382 4.25 -18.84 -4.18
CA GLN A 382 3.96 -17.71 -3.30
C GLN A 382 3.87 -16.41 -4.12
N LEU A 383 4.84 -16.15 -4.99
CA LEU A 383 4.86 -14.96 -5.84
C LEU A 383 3.62 -14.89 -6.75
N ALA A 384 3.14 -16.03 -7.26
CA ALA A 384 1.94 -16.09 -8.07
C ALA A 384 0.66 -15.79 -7.25
N ARG A 385 0.54 -16.31 -6.02
CA ARG A 385 -0.55 -16.00 -5.10
C ARG A 385 -0.55 -14.51 -4.71
N ASP A 386 0.61 -13.98 -4.42
CA ASP A 386 0.79 -12.58 -4.03
C ASP A 386 0.48 -11.64 -5.20
N ALA A 387 0.99 -11.93 -6.40
CA ALA A 387 0.78 -11.11 -7.59
C ALA A 387 -0.70 -10.88 -7.91
N LYS A 388 -1.56 -11.90 -7.71
CA LYS A 388 -2.99 -11.79 -7.98
C LYS A 388 -3.66 -10.67 -7.18
N SER A 389 -3.20 -10.40 -5.98
CA SER A 389 -3.75 -9.35 -5.12
C SER A 389 -3.59 -7.95 -5.73
N LEU A 390 -2.51 -7.70 -6.48
CA LEU A 390 -2.23 -6.42 -7.13
C LEU A 390 -3.30 -6.01 -8.16
N MET A 391 -4.04 -6.97 -8.72
CA MET A 391 -5.14 -6.71 -9.64
C MET A 391 -6.43 -6.30 -8.93
N ILE A 392 -6.54 -6.55 -7.62
CA ILE A 392 -7.79 -6.45 -6.85
C ILE A 392 -7.81 -5.18 -6.00
N TYR A 393 -6.81 -4.96 -5.15
CA TYR A 393 -6.79 -3.79 -4.27
C TYR A 393 -6.25 -2.53 -4.98
N ALA A 394 -6.26 -1.40 -4.30
CA ALA A 394 -5.95 -0.07 -4.86
C ALA A 394 -6.87 0.31 -6.05
N GLY A 395 -8.13 -0.12 -6.00
CA GLY A 395 -9.07 -0.09 -7.12
C GLY A 395 -8.83 -1.25 -8.10
N SER A 396 -9.84 -2.09 -8.30
CA SER A 396 -9.71 -3.26 -9.19
C SER A 396 -9.29 -2.84 -10.60
N ASN A 397 -8.75 -3.79 -11.38
CA ASN A 397 -8.34 -3.50 -12.76
C ASN A 397 -9.50 -3.00 -13.62
N GLU A 398 -10.73 -3.44 -13.36
CA GLU A 398 -11.94 -2.94 -14.03
C GLU A 398 -12.19 -1.45 -13.72
N VAL A 399 -11.94 -1.01 -12.49
CA VAL A 399 -12.02 0.41 -12.10
C VAL A 399 -10.92 1.22 -12.79
N GLN A 400 -9.71 0.66 -12.95
CA GLN A 400 -8.63 1.35 -13.67
C GLN A 400 -9.03 1.63 -15.13
N VAL A 401 -9.65 0.66 -15.81
CA VAL A 401 -10.16 0.83 -17.19
C VAL A 401 -11.10 2.03 -17.28
N THR A 402 -12.01 2.20 -16.34
CA THR A 402 -12.94 3.34 -16.34
C THR A 402 -12.24 4.69 -16.16
N HIS A 403 -11.20 4.74 -15.32
CA HIS A 403 -10.43 5.99 -15.13
C HIS A 403 -9.58 6.34 -16.35
N ILE A 404 -9.00 5.34 -17.02
CA ILE A 404 -8.25 5.52 -18.27
C ILE A 404 -9.20 6.07 -19.35
N ALA A 405 -10.35 5.42 -19.53
CA ALA A 405 -11.34 5.83 -20.52
C ALA A 405 -11.83 7.27 -20.29
N LYS A 406 -12.11 7.64 -19.04
CA LYS A 406 -12.46 9.04 -18.70
C LYS A 406 -11.37 10.03 -19.06
N GLY A 407 -10.11 9.69 -18.84
CA GLY A 407 -8.98 10.56 -19.20
C GLY A 407 -8.79 10.74 -20.70
N LEU A 408 -9.24 9.77 -21.50
CA LEU A 408 -9.15 9.82 -22.97
C LEU A 408 -10.36 10.49 -23.62
N LEU A 409 -11.53 10.34 -23.03
CA LEU A 409 -12.80 10.77 -23.66
C LEU A 409 -13.34 12.11 -23.10
N GLY A 410 -12.78 12.63 -22.03
CA GLY A 410 -13.15 13.90 -21.40
C GLY A 410 -14.18 13.70 -20.31
#